data_f968a5cee6a03677b52e0cbc11271e33
#
_entry.id   f968a5cee6a03677b52e0cbc11271e33
#
_cell.length_a   1.000
_cell.length_b   1.000
_cell.length_c   1.000
_cell.angle_alpha   90.00
_cell.angle_beta   90.00
_cell.angle_gamma   90.00
#
_symmetry.space_group_name_H-M   'P 1'
#
loop_
_entity.id
_entity.type
_entity.pdbx_description
1 polymer ?
#
loop_
_entity_poly.entity_id
_entity_poly.type
_entity_poly.pdbx_seq_one_letter_code
_entity_poly.pdbx_strand_id
1 'polypeptide(L)'
;MKSLELTASDGLKLSTVIFEAASANNNASTNTSTTASTTALIQIIHGAQEHKGRYYELAEFLKNHGYTVVLSDIRGHGESVSKDIPQGYMDSLEQVIADQKLITDTVKKMYPGKPLYLYGHSLGSLFARCYLQAHDNEIEKLILSGTVDYRSIVKAGVLLTKLFTLISGKHGHSRLLDHLLGINGKDDSWVSVNAANREKRRNDPHFFTSYKNAGSLTIATSNLYQRAFDRFKCQNPDLKILSITGEHDPITGGPRGLEGSMKALIKAGYKNIESKVYKGLRHEVIHEDEKETVFSDLLKYLGQ
;
A
#
# COMPACT_ATOMS: atom_id res chain seq x y z
N MET A 1 -9.87 -16.51 -7.62
CA MET A 1 -8.69 -15.65 -7.90
C MET A 1 -8.33 -15.76 -9.37
N LYS A 2 -8.09 -14.64 -10.04
CA LYS A 2 -7.74 -14.56 -11.47
C LYS A 2 -6.45 -13.75 -11.60
N SER A 3 -5.46 -14.29 -12.30
CA SER A 3 -4.23 -13.55 -12.60
C SER A 3 -4.45 -12.56 -13.74
N LEU A 4 -3.86 -11.40 -13.63
CA LEU A 4 -3.85 -10.36 -14.64
C LEU A 4 -2.41 -9.84 -14.75
N GLU A 5 -1.83 -9.95 -15.95
CA GLU A 5 -0.52 -9.39 -16.22
C GLU A 5 -0.69 -8.04 -16.93
N LEU A 6 -0.19 -6.99 -16.33
CA LEU A 6 -0.19 -5.65 -16.89
C LEU A 6 1.23 -5.27 -17.31
N THR A 7 1.35 -4.59 -18.42
CA THR A 7 2.65 -4.09 -18.89
C THR A 7 2.74 -2.59 -18.63
N ALA A 8 3.66 -2.20 -17.76
CA ALA A 8 3.98 -0.81 -17.49
C ALA A 8 4.61 -0.11 -18.72
N SER A 9 4.67 1.22 -18.70
CA SER A 9 5.16 2.03 -19.83
C SER A 9 6.61 1.75 -20.22
N ASP A 10 7.41 1.22 -19.28
CA ASP A 10 8.81 0.82 -19.47
C ASP A 10 8.98 -0.68 -19.81
N GLY A 11 7.88 -1.39 -20.03
CA GLY A 11 7.87 -2.81 -20.40
C GLY A 11 7.90 -3.79 -19.23
N LEU A 12 7.95 -3.30 -17.96
CA LEU A 12 7.87 -4.18 -16.81
C LEU A 12 6.50 -4.87 -16.76
N LYS A 13 6.52 -6.18 -16.52
CA LYS A 13 5.32 -6.96 -16.21
C LYS A 13 4.94 -6.77 -14.74
N LEU A 14 3.79 -6.18 -14.46
CA LEU A 14 3.24 -6.02 -13.12
C LEU A 14 2.38 -7.23 -12.79
N SER A 15 2.83 -8.05 -11.87
CA SER A 15 2.07 -9.21 -11.41
C SER A 15 0.89 -8.75 -10.56
N THR A 16 -0.31 -9.02 -11.07
CA THR A 16 -1.57 -8.57 -10.48
C THR A 16 -2.53 -9.75 -10.36
N VAL A 17 -3.33 -9.78 -9.29
CA VAL A 17 -4.39 -10.77 -9.10
C VAL A 17 -5.69 -10.07 -8.72
N ILE A 18 -6.81 -10.66 -9.16
CA ILE A 18 -8.16 -10.19 -8.85
C ILE A 18 -8.91 -11.28 -8.09
N PHE A 19 -9.46 -10.91 -6.95
CA PHE A 19 -10.41 -11.69 -6.17
C PHE A 19 -11.81 -11.13 -6.48
N GLU A 20 -12.50 -11.76 -7.45
CA GLU A 20 -13.84 -11.30 -7.85
C GLU A 20 -14.86 -11.58 -6.76
N ALA A 21 -15.74 -10.62 -6.47
CA ALA A 21 -16.78 -10.73 -5.47
C ALA A 21 -17.57 -12.04 -5.63
N ALA A 22 -17.88 -12.68 -4.50
CA ALA A 22 -18.72 -13.89 -4.51
C ALA A 22 -20.12 -13.56 -5.03
N SER A 23 -20.67 -14.42 -5.89
CA SER A 23 -22.05 -14.27 -6.36
C SER A 23 -23.04 -14.46 -5.19
N ALA A 24 -23.98 -13.54 -5.03
CA ALA A 24 -25.00 -13.61 -3.97
C ALA A 24 -25.98 -14.80 -4.12
N ASN A 25 -25.89 -15.58 -5.21
CA ASN A 25 -26.80 -16.69 -5.52
C ASN A 25 -26.08 -18.04 -5.58
N ASN A 26 -25.86 -18.66 -4.42
CA ASN A 26 -25.50 -20.08 -4.34
C ASN A 26 -26.74 -21.05 -4.49
N ASN A 27 -27.88 -20.55 -4.93
CA ASN A 27 -29.12 -21.38 -5.05
C ASN A 27 -29.84 -21.19 -6.37
N ALA A 28 -29.16 -21.25 -7.52
CA ALA A 28 -29.86 -21.37 -8.80
C ALA A 28 -29.04 -22.23 -9.79
N SER A 29 -29.51 -23.43 -10.00
CA SER A 29 -29.14 -24.36 -11.06
C SER A 29 -29.59 -23.79 -12.42
N THR A 30 -28.88 -22.78 -12.94
CA THR A 30 -29.01 -22.35 -14.34
C THR A 30 -27.67 -21.85 -14.82
N ASN A 31 -27.16 -22.46 -15.90
CA ASN A 31 -25.95 -22.16 -16.63
C ASN A 31 -26.00 -20.80 -17.36
N THR A 32 -26.22 -19.70 -16.63
CA THR A 32 -26.02 -18.35 -17.16
C THR A 32 -24.85 -17.71 -16.39
N SER A 33 -23.81 -17.33 -17.11
CA SER A 33 -22.67 -16.54 -16.62
C SER A 33 -23.15 -15.18 -16.11
N THR A 34 -23.74 -15.14 -14.91
CA THR A 34 -24.02 -13.90 -14.20
C THR A 34 -22.77 -13.49 -13.47
N THR A 35 -22.04 -12.51 -14.04
CA THR A 35 -20.99 -11.78 -13.32
C THR A 35 -21.54 -11.33 -11.98
N ALA A 36 -20.91 -11.79 -10.89
CA ALA A 36 -21.28 -11.39 -9.54
C ALA A 36 -21.31 -9.84 -9.46
N SER A 37 -22.39 -9.29 -8.91
CA SER A 37 -22.52 -7.85 -8.75
C SER A 37 -21.58 -7.40 -7.64
N THR A 38 -20.36 -6.95 -7.97
CA THR A 38 -19.48 -6.34 -6.98
C THR A 38 -20.07 -5.04 -6.44
N THR A 39 -19.99 -4.84 -5.14
CA THR A 39 -20.38 -3.59 -4.48
C THR A 39 -19.41 -2.47 -4.83
N ALA A 40 -18.11 -2.73 -4.68
CA ALA A 40 -17.03 -1.81 -5.00
C ALA A 40 -15.76 -2.58 -5.35
N LEU A 41 -14.80 -1.88 -5.95
CA LEU A 41 -13.43 -2.35 -6.20
C LEU A 41 -12.55 -1.90 -5.04
N ILE A 42 -11.64 -2.75 -4.60
CA ILE A 42 -10.62 -2.40 -3.60
C ILE A 42 -9.25 -2.69 -4.19
N GLN A 43 -8.47 -1.66 -4.46
CA GLN A 43 -7.07 -1.78 -4.87
C GLN A 43 -6.16 -1.71 -3.66
N ILE A 44 -5.29 -2.71 -3.47
CA ILE A 44 -4.39 -2.80 -2.33
C ILE A 44 -2.95 -2.59 -2.77
N ILE A 45 -2.26 -1.63 -2.14
CA ILE A 45 -0.83 -1.35 -2.28
C ILE A 45 -0.13 -1.87 -1.03
N HIS A 46 0.70 -2.89 -1.18
CA HIS A 46 1.41 -3.55 -0.09
C HIS A 46 2.55 -2.70 0.50
N GLY A 47 3.15 -3.16 1.60
CA GLY A 47 4.22 -2.48 2.31
C GLY A 47 5.64 -2.77 1.77
N ALA A 48 6.64 -2.32 2.53
CA ALA A 48 8.04 -2.53 2.21
C ALA A 48 8.46 -3.98 2.45
N GLN A 49 9.36 -4.50 1.60
CA GLN A 49 9.98 -5.82 1.77
C GLN A 49 8.97 -6.99 1.78
N GLU A 50 7.80 -6.78 1.20
CA GLU A 50 6.74 -7.78 1.10
C GLU A 50 6.13 -7.81 -0.30
N HIS A 51 5.02 -8.52 -0.47
CA HIS A 51 4.36 -8.72 -1.76
C HIS A 51 2.84 -8.91 -1.59
N LYS A 52 2.10 -8.87 -2.70
CA LYS A 52 0.63 -9.02 -2.76
C LYS A 52 0.07 -10.25 -2.02
N GLY A 53 0.83 -11.35 -2.00
CA GLY A 53 0.40 -12.62 -1.41
C GLY A 53 0.11 -12.54 0.09
N ARG A 54 0.70 -11.58 0.78
CA ARG A 54 0.42 -11.37 2.22
C ARG A 54 -1.00 -10.84 2.49
N TYR A 55 -1.68 -10.35 1.46
CA TYR A 55 -3.04 -9.78 1.56
C TYR A 55 -4.14 -10.73 1.07
N TYR A 56 -3.80 -11.97 0.69
CA TYR A 56 -4.79 -12.92 0.15
C TYR A 56 -5.89 -13.25 1.15
N GLU A 57 -5.57 -13.36 2.43
CA GLU A 57 -6.56 -13.64 3.48
C GLU A 57 -7.58 -12.49 3.62
N LEU A 58 -7.10 -11.24 3.66
CA LEU A 58 -7.96 -10.06 3.65
C LEU A 58 -8.78 -9.98 2.35
N ALA A 59 -8.17 -10.30 1.21
CA ALA A 59 -8.86 -10.28 -0.08
C ALA A 59 -9.97 -11.33 -0.18
N GLU A 60 -9.75 -12.55 0.33
CA GLU A 60 -10.79 -13.59 0.40
C GLU A 60 -11.93 -13.17 1.34
N PHE A 61 -11.59 -12.57 2.50
CA PHE A 61 -12.61 -12.05 3.41
C PHE A 61 -13.48 -10.99 2.72
N LEU A 62 -12.88 -9.98 2.10
CA LEU A 62 -13.60 -8.89 1.42
C LEU A 62 -14.39 -9.39 0.21
N LYS A 63 -13.83 -10.32 -0.58
CA LYS A 63 -14.53 -10.98 -1.69
C LYS A 63 -15.81 -11.67 -1.23
N ASN A 64 -15.76 -12.37 -0.10
CA ASN A 64 -16.92 -13.05 0.46
C ASN A 64 -18.01 -12.08 0.98
N HIS A 65 -17.65 -10.79 1.15
CA HIS A 65 -18.55 -9.71 1.53
C HIS A 65 -18.93 -8.80 0.34
N GLY A 66 -18.76 -9.27 -0.89
CA GLY A 66 -19.26 -8.60 -2.09
C GLY A 66 -18.32 -7.55 -2.70
N TYR A 67 -17.05 -7.51 -2.31
CA TYR A 67 -16.04 -6.62 -2.90
C TYR A 67 -15.16 -7.37 -3.89
N THR A 68 -14.83 -6.73 -5.00
CA THR A 68 -13.79 -7.23 -5.90
C THR A 68 -12.45 -6.59 -5.48
N VAL A 69 -11.48 -7.44 -5.10
CA VAL A 69 -10.18 -6.97 -4.58
C VAL A 69 -9.09 -7.18 -5.62
N VAL A 70 -8.31 -6.13 -5.85
CA VAL A 70 -7.18 -6.12 -6.79
C VAL A 70 -5.89 -5.93 -6.01
N LEU A 71 -4.99 -6.85 -6.19
CA LEU A 71 -3.69 -6.91 -5.54
C LEU A 71 -2.61 -6.94 -6.60
N SER A 72 -1.60 -6.08 -6.47
CA SER A 72 -0.44 -6.11 -7.36
C SER A 72 0.85 -6.08 -6.56
N ASP A 73 1.90 -6.69 -7.09
CA ASP A 73 3.23 -6.42 -6.58
C ASP A 73 3.71 -5.06 -7.09
N ILE A 74 4.18 -4.22 -6.18
CA ILE A 74 4.89 -2.99 -6.53
C ILE A 74 6.13 -3.36 -7.35
N ARG A 75 6.51 -2.56 -8.35
CA ARG A 75 7.75 -2.77 -9.11
C ARG A 75 8.95 -3.02 -8.18
N GLY A 76 9.78 -3.98 -8.53
CA GLY A 76 10.91 -4.40 -7.69
C GLY A 76 10.52 -5.20 -6.45
N HIS A 77 9.29 -5.70 -6.37
CA HIS A 77 8.81 -6.57 -5.29
C HIS A 77 8.10 -7.80 -5.85
N GLY A 78 8.05 -8.87 -5.06
CA GLY A 78 7.36 -10.10 -5.42
C GLY A 78 7.73 -10.60 -6.82
N GLU A 79 6.73 -10.75 -7.68
CA GLU A 79 6.88 -11.18 -9.07
C GLU A 79 6.96 -10.02 -10.09
N SER A 80 6.82 -8.75 -9.64
CA SER A 80 6.98 -7.56 -10.48
C SER A 80 8.45 -7.15 -10.60
N VAL A 81 9.27 -8.08 -11.07
CA VAL A 81 10.72 -7.95 -11.21
C VAL A 81 11.17 -8.35 -12.62
N SER A 82 12.32 -7.82 -13.05
CA SER A 82 13.00 -8.19 -14.28
C SER A 82 14.52 -8.10 -14.11
N LYS A 83 15.29 -8.41 -15.15
CA LYS A 83 16.74 -8.22 -15.13
C LYS A 83 17.12 -6.75 -14.86
N ASP A 84 16.39 -5.81 -15.44
CA ASP A 84 16.65 -4.37 -15.32
C ASP A 84 15.98 -3.76 -14.10
N ILE A 85 14.93 -4.41 -13.57
CA ILE A 85 14.19 -4.01 -12.37
C ILE A 85 14.25 -5.16 -11.35
N PRO A 86 15.44 -5.39 -10.73
CA PRO A 86 15.60 -6.45 -9.75
C PRO A 86 14.89 -6.11 -8.43
N GLN A 87 14.82 -7.08 -7.54
CA GLN A 87 14.25 -6.91 -6.21
C GLN A 87 14.85 -5.71 -5.47
N GLY A 88 13.99 -4.88 -4.87
CA GLY A 88 14.35 -3.65 -4.18
C GLY A 88 14.65 -2.45 -5.09
N TYR A 89 14.44 -2.58 -6.41
CA TYR A 89 14.60 -1.48 -7.36
C TYR A 89 13.26 -0.82 -7.69
N MET A 90 13.17 0.48 -7.51
CA MET A 90 12.05 1.32 -7.97
C MET A 90 12.66 2.54 -8.66
N ASP A 91 12.42 2.70 -9.95
CA ASP A 91 13.11 3.72 -10.76
C ASP A 91 12.85 5.15 -10.27
N SER A 92 11.58 5.46 -10.00
CA SER A 92 11.14 6.75 -9.45
C SER A 92 9.76 6.62 -8.79
N LEU A 93 9.42 7.61 -7.97
CA LEU A 93 8.08 7.70 -7.37
C LEU A 93 7.01 7.90 -8.45
N GLU A 94 7.29 8.71 -9.45
CA GLU A 94 6.39 8.98 -10.57
C GLU A 94 6.04 7.70 -11.32
N GLN A 95 7.02 6.82 -11.54
CA GLN A 95 6.76 5.53 -12.19
C GLN A 95 5.94 4.58 -11.30
N VAL A 96 6.20 4.53 -9.99
CA VAL A 96 5.37 3.76 -9.04
C VAL A 96 3.92 4.24 -9.07
N ILE A 97 3.69 5.55 -9.07
CA ILE A 97 2.32 6.12 -9.14
C ILE A 97 1.67 5.84 -10.50
N ALA A 98 2.42 5.91 -11.60
CA ALA A 98 1.92 5.54 -12.93
C ALA A 98 1.51 4.06 -13.01
N ASP A 99 2.26 3.16 -12.39
CA ASP A 99 1.89 1.75 -12.30
C ASP A 99 0.56 1.57 -11.53
N GLN A 100 0.40 2.24 -10.39
CA GLN A 100 -0.84 2.18 -9.63
C GLN A 100 -2.03 2.76 -10.41
N LYS A 101 -1.79 3.83 -11.18
CA LYS A 101 -2.80 4.40 -12.08
C LYS A 101 -3.19 3.44 -13.21
N LEU A 102 -2.22 2.75 -13.82
CA LEU A 102 -2.48 1.73 -14.84
C LEU A 102 -3.39 0.61 -14.29
N ILE A 103 -3.15 0.16 -13.05
CA ILE A 103 -3.98 -0.83 -12.38
C ILE A 103 -5.40 -0.27 -12.18
N THR A 104 -5.53 0.95 -11.64
CA THR A 104 -6.81 1.66 -11.48
C THR A 104 -7.59 1.71 -12.78
N ASP A 105 -6.97 2.19 -13.86
CA ASP A 105 -7.63 2.33 -15.17
C ASP A 105 -8.10 0.99 -15.72
N THR A 106 -7.28 -0.03 -15.57
CA THR A 106 -7.60 -1.36 -16.06
C THR A 106 -8.80 -1.94 -15.33
N VAL A 107 -8.81 -1.89 -13.99
CA VAL A 107 -9.91 -2.48 -13.22
C VAL A 107 -11.20 -1.69 -13.37
N LYS A 108 -11.14 -0.34 -13.49
CA LYS A 108 -12.32 0.49 -13.79
C LYS A 108 -12.91 0.18 -15.17
N LYS A 109 -12.09 -0.16 -16.16
CA LYS A 109 -12.56 -0.64 -17.48
C LYS A 109 -13.20 -2.02 -17.39
N MET A 110 -12.66 -2.93 -16.56
CA MET A 110 -13.21 -4.27 -16.36
C MET A 110 -14.55 -4.25 -15.60
N TYR A 111 -14.75 -3.27 -14.72
CA TYR A 111 -15.91 -3.14 -13.86
C TYR A 111 -16.52 -1.72 -13.94
N PRO A 112 -17.10 -1.36 -15.08
CA PRO A 112 -17.56 0.01 -15.31
C PRO A 112 -18.65 0.43 -14.31
N GLY A 113 -18.59 1.69 -13.87
CA GLY A 113 -19.54 2.29 -12.94
C GLY A 113 -19.40 1.83 -11.48
N LYS A 114 -18.40 1.00 -11.15
CA LYS A 114 -18.16 0.60 -9.76
C LYS A 114 -17.24 1.57 -9.06
N PRO A 115 -17.57 1.96 -7.80
CA PRO A 115 -16.67 2.80 -7.00
C PRO A 115 -15.37 2.07 -6.72
N LEU A 116 -14.26 2.82 -6.67
CA LEU A 116 -12.94 2.31 -6.32
C LEU A 116 -12.52 2.83 -4.96
N TYR A 117 -12.09 1.93 -4.11
CA TYR A 117 -11.46 2.21 -2.82
C TYR A 117 -9.99 1.84 -2.87
N LEU A 118 -9.13 2.66 -2.28
CA LEU A 118 -7.69 2.43 -2.23
C LEU A 118 -7.27 2.06 -0.81
N TYR A 119 -6.51 0.98 -0.69
CA TYR A 119 -5.89 0.57 0.57
C TYR A 119 -4.37 0.61 0.41
N GLY A 120 -3.67 1.25 1.34
CA GLY A 120 -2.21 1.28 1.36
C GLY A 120 -1.67 0.93 2.74
N HIS A 121 -0.79 -0.08 2.82
CA HIS A 121 -0.13 -0.47 4.05
C HIS A 121 1.33 0.03 4.09
N SER A 122 1.76 0.61 5.22
CA SER A 122 3.16 0.98 5.43
C SER A 122 3.73 1.82 4.27
N LEU A 123 4.72 1.33 3.52
CA LEU A 123 5.20 1.97 2.28
C LEU A 123 4.05 2.24 1.30
N GLY A 124 3.11 1.30 1.16
CA GLY A 124 1.90 1.51 0.36
C GLY A 124 1.06 2.69 0.85
N SER A 125 1.08 3.04 2.15
CA SER A 125 0.41 4.22 2.68
C SER A 125 1.07 5.53 2.23
N LEU A 126 2.39 5.53 2.01
CA LEU A 126 3.10 6.64 1.39
C LEU A 126 2.70 6.79 -0.08
N PHE A 127 2.72 5.70 -0.83
CA PHE A 127 2.35 5.71 -2.26
C PHE A 127 0.87 6.07 -2.46
N ALA A 128 -0.04 5.57 -1.63
CA ALA A 128 -1.45 5.95 -1.68
C ALA A 128 -1.64 7.46 -1.46
N ARG A 129 -0.94 8.06 -0.49
CA ARG A 129 -0.99 9.53 -0.28
C ARG A 129 -0.33 10.31 -1.42
N CYS A 130 0.72 9.77 -2.07
CA CYS A 130 1.29 10.36 -3.27
C CYS A 130 0.34 10.24 -4.48
N TYR A 131 -0.42 9.13 -4.57
CA TYR A 131 -1.46 8.94 -5.58
C TYR A 131 -2.56 10.01 -5.47
N LEU A 132 -2.97 10.39 -4.26
CA LEU A 132 -3.94 11.47 -4.05
C LEU A 132 -3.53 12.80 -4.67
N GLN A 133 -2.25 13.08 -4.83
CA GLN A 133 -1.78 14.38 -5.31
C GLN A 133 -2.33 14.73 -6.71
N ALA A 134 -2.66 13.72 -7.51
CA ALA A 134 -3.15 13.90 -8.88
C ALA A 134 -4.41 13.09 -9.23
N HIS A 135 -4.79 12.10 -8.43
CA HIS A 135 -5.79 11.08 -8.77
C HIS A 135 -6.83 10.84 -7.68
N ASP A 136 -7.03 11.77 -6.76
CA ASP A 136 -7.98 11.65 -5.64
C ASP A 136 -9.45 11.60 -6.10
N ASN A 137 -9.76 12.15 -7.27
CA ASN A 137 -11.08 12.10 -7.89
C ASN A 137 -11.42 10.72 -8.50
N GLU A 138 -10.49 9.78 -8.50
CA GLU A 138 -10.70 8.44 -9.04
C GLU A 138 -11.11 7.43 -7.98
N ILE A 139 -11.01 7.79 -6.71
CA ILE A 139 -11.32 6.93 -5.57
C ILE A 139 -12.38 7.60 -4.67
N GLU A 140 -13.18 6.78 -4.02
CA GLU A 140 -14.24 7.24 -3.10
C GLU A 140 -13.90 7.01 -1.63
N LYS A 141 -13.00 6.06 -1.34
CA LYS A 141 -12.47 5.83 0.00
C LYS A 141 -10.98 5.51 -0.04
N LEU A 142 -10.27 5.97 0.98
CA LEU A 142 -8.87 5.65 1.22
C LEU A 142 -8.73 5.00 2.60
N ILE A 143 -8.04 3.87 2.65
CA ILE A 143 -7.64 3.21 3.90
C ILE A 143 -6.11 3.22 3.97
N LEU A 144 -5.59 3.78 5.05
CA LEU A 144 -4.15 3.81 5.36
C LEU A 144 -3.92 2.88 6.57
N SER A 145 -3.16 1.82 6.39
CA SER A 145 -2.79 0.88 7.45
C SER A 145 -1.31 1.05 7.80
N GLY A 146 -0.99 1.16 9.09
CA GLY A 146 0.38 1.44 9.53
C GLY A 146 0.90 2.73 8.90
N THR A 147 0.12 3.81 9.01
CA THR A 147 0.38 5.10 8.34
C THR A 147 1.76 5.66 8.70
N VAL A 148 2.65 5.74 7.73
CA VAL A 148 4.04 6.18 7.94
C VAL A 148 4.09 7.65 8.30
N ASP A 149 4.74 7.99 9.42
CA ASP A 149 4.94 9.39 9.85
C ASP A 149 5.94 10.13 8.95
N TYR A 150 5.77 11.45 8.89
CA TYR A 150 6.74 12.33 8.26
C TYR A 150 7.95 12.54 9.15
N ARG A 151 9.13 12.15 8.68
CA ARG A 151 10.38 12.39 9.38
C ARG A 151 11.13 13.58 8.78
N SER A 152 11.38 14.64 9.57
CA SER A 152 12.07 15.85 9.11
C SER A 152 13.47 15.55 8.53
N ILE A 153 14.14 14.52 9.03
CA ILE A 153 15.44 14.04 8.53
C ILE A 153 15.38 13.53 7.08
N VAL A 154 14.19 13.27 6.54
CA VAL A 154 14.03 12.73 5.17
C VAL A 154 14.61 13.67 4.10
N LYS A 155 14.65 14.99 4.35
CA LYS A 155 15.29 15.96 3.43
C LYS A 155 16.78 15.67 3.26
N ALA A 156 17.47 15.45 4.36
CA ALA A 156 18.89 15.05 4.33
C ALA A 156 19.05 13.64 3.74
N GLY A 157 18.12 12.72 4.05
CA GLY A 157 18.06 11.38 3.48
C GLY A 157 17.97 11.38 1.96
N VAL A 158 17.10 12.21 1.36
CA VAL A 158 16.98 12.36 -0.10
C VAL A 158 18.31 12.86 -0.70
N LEU A 159 18.94 13.89 -0.11
CA LEU A 159 20.22 14.41 -0.61
C LEU A 159 21.31 13.35 -0.55
N LEU A 160 21.43 12.65 0.58
CA LEU A 160 22.40 11.59 0.77
C LEU A 160 22.17 10.43 -0.22
N THR A 161 20.93 10.02 -0.43
CA THR A 161 20.62 8.95 -1.38
C THR A 161 20.95 9.36 -2.81
N LYS A 162 20.69 10.61 -3.21
CA LYS A 162 21.13 11.15 -4.50
C LYS A 162 22.64 11.07 -4.66
N LEU A 163 23.40 11.42 -3.63
CA LEU A 163 24.87 11.32 -3.64
C LEU A 163 25.32 9.86 -3.81
N PHE A 164 24.76 8.91 -3.06
CA PHE A 164 25.08 7.49 -3.23
C PHE A 164 24.70 6.99 -4.63
N THR A 165 23.58 7.46 -5.19
CA THR A 165 23.17 7.11 -6.56
C THR A 165 24.14 7.63 -7.60
N LEU A 166 24.73 8.82 -7.40
CA LEU A 166 25.78 9.36 -8.28
C LEU A 166 27.07 8.54 -8.21
N ILE A 167 27.45 8.06 -7.01
CA ILE A 167 28.70 7.35 -6.79
C ILE A 167 28.63 5.89 -7.25
N SER A 168 27.55 5.18 -6.92
CA SER A 168 27.44 3.72 -7.13
C SER A 168 26.29 3.33 -8.09
N GLY A 169 25.65 4.31 -8.72
CA GLY A 169 24.56 4.09 -9.68
C GLY A 169 23.23 3.74 -9.01
N LYS A 170 22.17 3.72 -9.82
CA LYS A 170 20.79 3.40 -9.40
C LYS A 170 20.65 2.00 -8.82
N HIS A 171 21.37 1.02 -9.39
CA HIS A 171 21.41 -0.39 -8.94
C HIS A 171 22.36 -0.63 -7.78
N GLY A 172 23.16 0.36 -7.37
CA GLY A 172 23.98 0.31 -6.18
C GLY A 172 23.15 0.09 -4.92
N HIS A 173 23.84 -0.18 -3.81
CA HIS A 173 23.24 -0.45 -2.52
C HIS A 173 24.07 0.22 -1.42
N SER A 174 23.42 0.69 -0.38
CA SER A 174 24.08 1.29 0.78
C SER A 174 23.46 0.85 2.10
N ARG A 175 24.23 0.14 2.93
CA ARG A 175 23.80 -0.25 4.29
C ARG A 175 23.43 0.96 5.17
N LEU A 176 24.09 2.11 4.93
CA LEU A 176 23.75 3.35 5.63
C LEU A 176 22.35 3.83 5.28
N LEU A 177 21.97 3.75 3.99
CA LEU A 177 20.61 4.10 3.56
C LEU A 177 19.59 3.14 4.16
N ASP A 178 19.84 1.85 4.15
CA ASP A 178 18.95 0.85 4.78
C ASP A 178 18.73 1.17 6.27
N HIS A 179 19.80 1.52 6.98
CA HIS A 179 19.70 1.91 8.39
C HIS A 179 18.89 3.20 8.60
N LEU A 180 19.11 4.22 7.78
CA LEU A 180 18.39 5.50 7.86
C LEU A 180 16.90 5.36 7.52
N LEU A 181 16.57 4.43 6.64
CA LEU A 181 15.18 4.10 6.27
C LEU A 181 14.51 3.12 7.26
N GLY A 182 15.25 2.60 8.24
CA GLY A 182 14.74 1.61 9.19
C GLY A 182 14.58 0.20 8.60
N ILE A 183 15.32 -0.13 7.54
CA ILE A 183 15.19 -1.37 6.75
C ILE A 183 16.27 -2.40 7.16
N ASN A 184 16.87 -2.28 8.30
CA ASN A 184 18.04 -3.08 8.70
C ASN A 184 17.74 -4.54 9.13
N GLY A 185 16.48 -4.97 9.17
CA GLY A 185 16.00 -6.36 9.22
C GLY A 185 16.40 -7.26 10.40
N LYS A 186 17.16 -6.77 11.37
CA LYS A 186 17.64 -7.59 12.51
C LYS A 186 16.63 -7.74 13.61
N ASP A 187 15.79 -6.74 13.85
CA ASP A 187 14.71 -6.78 14.81
C ASP A 187 13.39 -6.50 14.09
N ASP A 188 12.56 -7.51 13.99
CA ASP A 188 11.21 -7.42 13.43
C ASP A 188 10.11 -7.48 14.50
N SER A 189 10.50 -7.37 15.77
CA SER A 189 9.54 -7.40 16.88
C SER A 189 8.50 -6.30 16.77
N TRP A 190 8.86 -5.16 16.18
CA TRP A 190 7.96 -4.03 15.96
C TRP A 190 6.88 -4.28 14.89
N VAL A 191 7.06 -5.30 14.05
CA VAL A 191 6.15 -5.61 12.94
C VAL A 191 4.81 -6.14 13.43
N SER A 192 4.85 -7.13 14.36
CA SER A 192 3.67 -7.81 14.87
C SER A 192 3.96 -8.41 16.25
N VAL A 193 2.95 -8.50 17.13
CA VAL A 193 3.04 -9.29 18.38
C VAL A 193 2.98 -10.78 18.07
N ASN A 194 2.32 -11.19 16.99
CA ASN A 194 2.20 -12.56 16.54
C ASN A 194 3.56 -13.08 16.03
N ALA A 195 4.18 -13.99 16.81
CA ALA A 195 5.48 -14.58 16.46
C ALA A 195 5.43 -15.41 15.18
N ALA A 196 4.33 -16.13 14.92
CA ALA A 196 4.15 -16.93 13.71
C ALA A 196 4.08 -16.04 12.46
N ASN A 197 3.43 -14.87 12.54
CA ASN A 197 3.44 -13.89 11.45
C ASN A 197 4.87 -13.42 11.15
N ARG A 198 5.66 -13.07 12.16
CA ARG A 198 7.06 -12.64 11.96
C ARG A 198 7.91 -13.76 11.35
N GLU A 199 7.74 -14.99 11.80
CA GLU A 199 8.43 -16.15 11.23
C GLU A 199 8.04 -16.39 9.78
N LYS A 200 6.73 -16.39 9.47
CA LYS A 200 6.23 -16.50 8.10
C LYS A 200 6.81 -15.42 7.18
N ARG A 201 6.91 -14.17 7.67
CA ARG A 201 7.52 -13.07 6.94
C ARG A 201 9.01 -13.31 6.66
N ARG A 202 9.80 -13.75 7.65
CA ARG A 202 11.24 -14.03 7.48
C ARG A 202 11.53 -15.17 6.51
N ASN A 203 10.65 -16.17 6.49
CA ASN A 203 10.79 -17.37 5.64
C ASN A 203 10.14 -17.20 4.26
N ASP A 204 9.54 -16.03 3.98
CA ASP A 204 8.92 -15.75 2.68
C ASP A 204 9.99 -15.60 1.59
N PRO A 205 9.89 -16.34 0.46
CA PRO A 205 10.88 -16.29 -0.61
C PRO A 205 10.96 -14.93 -1.31
N HIS A 206 9.93 -14.08 -1.20
CA HIS A 206 9.92 -12.73 -1.74
C HIS A 206 10.37 -11.67 -0.73
N PHE A 207 10.66 -12.06 0.52
CA PHE A 207 11.21 -11.16 1.51
C PHE A 207 12.65 -10.78 1.17
N PHE A 208 13.01 -9.52 1.35
CA PHE A 208 14.37 -9.03 1.17
C PHE A 208 14.69 -7.94 2.20
N THR A 209 15.98 -7.72 2.46
CA THR A 209 16.44 -6.86 3.56
C THR A 209 17.07 -5.55 3.13
N SER A 210 17.14 -5.27 1.82
CA SER A 210 17.88 -4.13 1.30
C SER A 210 17.28 -3.61 0.00
N TYR A 211 17.20 -2.28 -0.13
CA TYR A 211 16.80 -1.64 -1.38
C TYR A 211 18.00 -1.24 -2.23
N LYS A 212 17.81 -1.17 -3.54
CA LYS A 212 18.73 -0.48 -4.44
C LYS A 212 18.66 1.03 -4.19
N ASN A 213 19.70 1.78 -4.57
CA ASN A 213 19.74 3.23 -4.37
C ASN A 213 18.49 3.93 -4.95
N ALA A 214 18.04 3.53 -6.14
CA ALA A 214 16.81 4.07 -6.74
C ALA A 214 15.58 3.79 -5.89
N GLY A 215 15.45 2.58 -5.34
CA GLY A 215 14.36 2.22 -4.42
C GLY A 215 14.38 3.04 -3.13
N SER A 216 15.57 3.16 -2.52
CA SER A 216 15.76 4.01 -1.32
C SER A 216 15.41 5.48 -1.59
N LEU A 217 15.78 6.01 -2.77
CA LEU A 217 15.42 7.36 -3.17
C LEU A 217 13.91 7.52 -3.36
N THR A 218 13.25 6.55 -3.97
CA THR A 218 11.79 6.53 -4.16
C THR A 218 11.06 6.54 -2.81
N ILE A 219 11.50 5.72 -1.83
CA ILE A 219 10.94 5.69 -0.47
C ILE A 219 11.15 7.04 0.23
N ALA A 220 12.37 7.58 0.21
CA ALA A 220 12.66 8.87 0.84
C ALA A 220 11.86 10.01 0.19
N THR A 221 11.73 10.01 -1.14
CA THR A 221 10.96 11.03 -1.87
C THR A 221 9.47 10.92 -1.56
N SER A 222 8.92 9.71 -1.46
CA SER A 222 7.50 9.52 -1.09
C SER A 222 7.20 10.03 0.32
N ASN A 223 8.11 9.84 1.28
CA ASN A 223 7.95 10.42 2.62
C ASN A 223 8.07 11.94 2.60
N LEU A 224 9.04 12.51 1.84
CA LEU A 224 9.17 13.97 1.69
C LEU A 224 7.88 14.60 1.13
N TYR A 225 7.25 13.95 0.14
CA TYR A 225 6.08 14.49 -0.55
C TYR A 225 4.80 14.47 0.28
N GLN A 226 4.77 13.83 1.47
CA GLN A 226 3.66 13.91 2.41
C GLN A 226 3.35 15.35 2.86
N ARG A 227 4.33 16.25 2.78
CA ARG A 227 4.19 17.66 3.15
C ARG A 227 4.45 18.64 2.00
N ALA A 228 4.49 18.16 0.77
CA ALA A 228 4.55 18.98 -0.44
C ALA A 228 3.12 19.40 -0.85
N PHE A 229 2.51 20.29 -0.07
CA PHE A 229 1.09 20.66 -0.21
C PHE A 229 0.75 21.32 -1.54
N ASP A 230 1.71 21.95 -2.20
CA ASP A 230 1.62 22.51 -3.55
C ASP A 230 1.39 21.44 -4.64
N ARG A 231 1.70 20.18 -4.34
CA ARG A 231 1.47 19.06 -5.25
C ARG A 231 0.05 18.50 -5.19
N PHE A 232 -0.68 18.73 -4.09
CA PHE A 232 -2.05 18.25 -3.92
C PHE A 232 -3.03 19.16 -4.66
N LYS A 233 -3.73 18.61 -5.64
CA LYS A 233 -4.78 19.33 -6.37
C LYS A 233 -6.12 19.30 -5.64
N CYS A 234 -6.32 18.37 -4.74
CA CYS A 234 -7.52 18.13 -3.93
C CYS A 234 -8.83 18.32 -4.72
N GLN A 235 -9.06 17.44 -5.68
CA GLN A 235 -10.26 17.47 -6.52
C GLN A 235 -11.47 16.81 -5.83
N ASN A 236 -11.22 15.98 -4.81
CA ASN A 236 -12.22 15.30 -3.99
C ASN A 236 -12.03 15.62 -2.49
N PRO A 237 -12.39 16.84 -2.05
CA PRO A 237 -12.20 17.25 -0.64
C PRO A 237 -13.05 16.43 0.35
N ASP A 238 -14.10 15.77 -0.12
CA ASP A 238 -15.01 14.95 0.68
C ASP A 238 -14.64 13.46 0.69
N LEU A 239 -13.47 13.10 0.11
CA LEU A 239 -12.91 11.75 0.14
C LEU A 239 -12.90 11.23 1.59
N LYS A 240 -13.52 10.07 1.80
CA LYS A 240 -13.50 9.39 3.10
C LYS A 240 -12.13 8.73 3.31
N ILE A 241 -11.44 9.09 4.38
CA ILE A 241 -10.09 8.58 4.71
C ILE A 241 -10.11 7.95 6.09
N LEU A 242 -9.74 6.68 6.19
CA LEU A 242 -9.54 5.96 7.44
C LEU A 242 -8.05 5.59 7.61
N SER A 243 -7.46 5.95 8.74
CA SER A 243 -6.15 5.47 9.16
C SER A 243 -6.30 4.43 10.27
N ILE A 244 -5.78 3.22 10.07
CA ILE A 244 -5.74 2.15 11.07
C ILE A 244 -4.30 1.84 11.45
N THR A 245 -4.04 1.64 12.75
CA THR A 245 -2.70 1.33 13.24
C THR A 245 -2.76 0.62 14.60
N GLY A 246 -1.69 -0.09 14.94
CA GLY A 246 -1.50 -0.61 16.29
C GLY A 246 -0.98 0.48 17.24
N GLU A 247 -1.32 0.35 18.53
CA GLU A 247 -0.88 1.26 19.60
C GLU A 247 0.66 1.33 19.71
N HIS A 248 1.31 0.20 19.45
CA HIS A 248 2.76 0.04 19.55
C HIS A 248 3.49 0.08 18.21
N ASP A 249 2.88 0.68 17.18
CA ASP A 249 3.49 0.85 15.87
C ASP A 249 4.49 2.03 15.87
N PRO A 250 5.80 1.78 15.78
CA PRO A 250 6.81 2.84 15.80
C PRO A 250 6.87 3.63 14.47
N ILE A 251 6.31 3.06 13.38
CA ILE A 251 6.36 3.67 12.05
C ILE A 251 5.42 4.85 11.95
N THR A 252 4.31 4.81 12.69
CA THR A 252 3.36 5.94 12.77
C THR A 252 3.86 7.11 13.60
N GLY A 253 4.99 6.96 14.32
CA GLY A 253 5.52 7.98 15.22
C GLY A 253 4.68 8.16 16.49
N GLY A 254 3.89 7.14 16.87
CA GLY A 254 2.97 7.17 18.00
C GLY A 254 1.82 8.16 17.80
N PRO A 255 1.13 8.56 18.89
CA PRO A 255 -0.04 9.46 18.80
C PRO A 255 0.28 10.80 18.11
N ARG A 256 1.46 11.38 18.36
CA ARG A 256 1.87 12.67 17.75
C ARG A 256 2.13 12.54 16.25
N GLY A 257 2.78 11.47 15.82
CA GLY A 257 3.07 11.22 14.42
C GLY A 257 1.78 10.91 13.62
N LEU A 258 0.89 10.10 14.21
CA LEU A 258 -0.41 9.81 13.62
C LEU A 258 -1.24 11.10 13.46
N GLU A 259 -1.36 11.91 14.53
CA GLU A 259 -2.03 13.21 14.48
C GLU A 259 -1.40 14.14 13.42
N GLY A 260 -0.06 14.16 13.34
CA GLY A 260 0.70 14.95 12.36
C GLY A 260 0.38 14.51 10.92
N SER A 261 0.21 13.21 10.68
CA SER A 261 -0.18 12.66 9.38
C SER A 261 -1.63 13.04 9.02
N MET A 262 -2.56 12.98 9.97
CA MET A 262 -3.95 13.40 9.75
C MET A 262 -4.06 14.91 9.50
N LYS A 263 -3.36 15.74 10.27
CA LYS A 263 -3.27 17.19 10.03
C LYS A 263 -2.67 17.53 8.66
N ALA A 264 -1.73 16.72 8.16
CA ALA A 264 -1.18 16.93 6.82
C ALA A 264 -2.25 16.69 5.74
N LEU A 265 -3.09 15.68 5.87
CA LEU A 265 -4.21 15.42 4.95
C LEU A 265 -5.27 16.54 5.02
N ILE A 266 -5.60 17.03 6.21
CA ILE A 266 -6.49 18.19 6.38
C ILE A 266 -5.90 19.42 5.66
N LYS A 267 -4.60 19.67 5.85
CA LYS A 267 -3.92 20.78 5.18
C LYS A 267 -3.87 20.61 3.65
N ALA A 268 -3.86 19.38 3.16
CA ALA A 268 -3.96 19.08 1.73
C ALA A 268 -5.36 19.32 1.15
N GLY A 269 -6.39 19.54 1.99
CA GLY A 269 -7.75 19.90 1.59
C GLY A 269 -8.83 18.86 1.93
N TYR A 270 -8.48 17.69 2.49
CA TYR A 270 -9.45 16.63 2.81
C TYR A 270 -10.16 16.91 4.15
N LYS A 271 -11.47 16.62 4.21
CA LYS A 271 -12.33 16.95 5.36
C LYS A 271 -12.76 15.75 6.18
N ASN A 272 -12.94 14.58 5.54
CA ASN A 272 -13.53 13.40 6.16
C ASN A 272 -12.42 12.40 6.53
N ILE A 273 -11.74 12.62 7.64
CA ILE A 273 -10.59 11.83 8.08
C ILE A 273 -10.87 11.23 9.46
N GLU A 274 -10.77 9.92 9.53
CA GLU A 274 -10.91 9.15 10.76
C GLU A 274 -9.62 8.38 11.06
N SER A 275 -9.36 8.09 12.32
CA SER A 275 -8.27 7.20 12.72
C SER A 275 -8.74 6.23 13.80
N LYS A 276 -8.26 4.98 13.70
CA LYS A 276 -8.50 3.92 14.69
C LYS A 276 -7.19 3.30 15.12
N VAL A 277 -6.96 3.29 16.44
CA VAL A 277 -5.77 2.68 17.06
C VAL A 277 -6.20 1.40 17.76
N TYR A 278 -5.56 0.28 17.41
CA TYR A 278 -5.82 -1.02 18.04
C TYR A 278 -4.87 -1.22 19.21
N LYS A 279 -5.46 -1.35 20.41
CA LYS A 279 -4.71 -1.50 21.65
C LYS A 279 -3.88 -2.78 21.67
N GLY A 280 -2.63 -2.67 22.10
CA GLY A 280 -1.71 -3.79 22.22
C GLY A 280 -1.09 -4.26 20.89
N LEU A 281 -1.65 -3.85 19.72
CA LEU A 281 -1.16 -4.29 18.41
C LEU A 281 0.04 -3.46 17.93
N ARG A 282 0.74 -4.00 16.93
CA ARG A 282 1.90 -3.38 16.29
C ARG A 282 1.59 -2.95 14.84
N HIS A 283 2.58 -2.97 13.97
CA HIS A 283 2.52 -2.39 12.64
C HIS A 283 1.54 -3.11 11.68
N GLU A 284 1.58 -4.43 11.65
CA GLU A 284 0.80 -5.26 10.72
C GLU A 284 -0.54 -5.70 11.33
N VAL A 285 -1.44 -4.77 11.64
CA VAL A 285 -2.71 -5.03 12.35
C VAL A 285 -3.59 -6.11 11.70
N ILE A 286 -3.50 -6.30 10.37
CA ILE A 286 -4.26 -7.34 9.64
C ILE A 286 -3.65 -8.74 9.74
N HIS A 287 -2.50 -8.88 10.40
CA HIS A 287 -1.77 -10.15 10.60
C HIS A 287 -1.60 -10.50 12.07
N GLU A 288 -2.22 -9.74 12.96
CA GLU A 288 -2.23 -10.02 14.40
C GLU A 288 -3.26 -11.10 14.73
N ASP A 289 -3.24 -11.61 15.96
CA ASP A 289 -4.20 -12.62 16.40
C ASP A 289 -5.63 -12.07 16.42
N GLU A 290 -5.79 -10.76 16.65
CA GLU A 290 -7.07 -10.04 16.66
C GLU A 290 -7.52 -9.55 15.27
N LYS A 291 -6.93 -10.04 14.18
CA LYS A 291 -7.22 -9.61 12.80
C LYS A 291 -8.70 -9.63 12.43
N GLU A 292 -9.49 -10.56 13.00
CA GLU A 292 -10.93 -10.63 12.74
C GLU A 292 -11.67 -9.35 13.18
N THR A 293 -11.23 -8.75 14.29
CA THR A 293 -11.74 -7.44 14.73
C THR A 293 -11.39 -6.35 13.72
N VAL A 294 -10.14 -6.36 13.21
CA VAL A 294 -9.71 -5.40 12.19
C VAL A 294 -10.49 -5.57 10.90
N PHE A 295 -10.70 -6.80 10.45
CA PHE A 295 -11.48 -7.12 9.24
C PHE A 295 -12.94 -6.67 9.38
N SER A 296 -13.56 -6.92 10.53
CA SER A 296 -14.94 -6.48 10.83
C SER A 296 -15.07 -4.96 10.80
N ASP A 297 -14.11 -4.23 11.39
CA ASP A 297 -14.09 -2.78 11.38
C ASP A 297 -13.88 -2.21 9.97
N LEU A 298 -12.99 -2.83 9.18
CA LEU A 298 -12.81 -2.46 7.78
C LEU A 298 -14.12 -2.65 6.99
N LEU A 299 -14.79 -3.78 7.16
CA LEU A 299 -16.05 -4.06 6.50
C LEU A 299 -17.12 -3.02 6.87
N LYS A 300 -17.24 -2.66 8.15
CA LYS A 300 -18.14 -1.62 8.63
C LYS A 300 -17.86 -0.28 7.97
N TYR A 301 -16.58 0.13 7.90
CA TYR A 301 -16.18 1.38 7.24
C TYR A 301 -16.48 1.36 5.74
N LEU A 302 -16.22 0.24 5.09
CA LEU A 302 -16.47 0.08 3.65
C LEU A 302 -17.96 0.14 3.30
N GLY A 303 -18.86 -0.30 4.21
CA GLY A 303 -20.31 -0.27 4.04
C GLY A 303 -20.97 1.10 4.31
N GLN A 304 -20.24 2.07 4.89
CA GLN A 304 -20.74 3.43 5.13
C GLN A 304 -20.72 4.27 3.85
#